data_019c813f9c6721159d6c9dd3c66334b2
#
_entry.id   019c813f9c6721159d6c9dd3c66334b2
#
_cell.length_a   1.000
_cell.length_b   1.000
_cell.length_c   1.000
_cell.angle_alpha   90.00
_cell.angle_beta   90.00
_cell.angle_gamma   90.00
#
_symmetry.space_group_name_H-M   'P 1'
#
loop_
_entity.id
_entity.type
_entity.pdbx_description
1 polymer ?
#
loop_
_entity_poly.entity_id
_entity_poly.type
_entity_poly.pdbx_seq_one_letter_code
_entity_poly.pdbx_strand_id
1 'polypeptide(L)'
;NAPQAIVEGVNQAIADFKDIEIQLYGDEAKIKTYLTANERVSIVHTDEKINSDDEPAKAIRKKKKASMVLGAQAVKEKKAGAVISAGNTGALLAAGLFVVGRIKGVERPGLMSTMPSFTGQPFDMLDLGANAENTASHLHQYAILGSFYAKNVRGIANPRVGLLNNGTEETRGIVFVRRLLNSYLRSQVLTLLVMLRRVKLCQELLM
;
A
#
# COMPACT_ATOMS: atom_id res chain seq x y z
N ASN A 1 4.49 -7.25 -19.17
CA ASN A 1 5.65 -8.08 -19.60
C ASN A 1 6.19 -8.99 -18.49
N ALA A 2 5.31 -9.62 -17.68
CA ALA A 2 5.73 -10.66 -16.77
C ALA A 2 5.96 -11.99 -17.56
N PRO A 3 6.98 -12.81 -17.23
CA PRO A 3 7.88 -12.65 -16.09
C PRO A 3 9.09 -11.75 -16.35
N GLN A 4 9.43 -11.45 -17.60
CA GLN A 4 10.69 -10.79 -17.99
C GLN A 4 10.99 -9.54 -17.13
N ALA A 5 10.15 -8.51 -17.18
CA ALA A 5 10.40 -7.25 -16.49
C ALA A 5 10.54 -7.42 -14.96
N ILE A 6 9.82 -8.38 -14.37
CA ILE A 6 9.93 -8.66 -12.94
C ILE A 6 11.28 -9.30 -12.61
N VAL A 7 11.71 -10.26 -13.42
CA VAL A 7 12.98 -10.98 -13.21
C VAL A 7 14.18 -10.07 -13.47
N GLU A 8 14.11 -9.20 -14.49
CA GLU A 8 15.14 -8.17 -14.73
C GLU A 8 15.26 -7.22 -13.54
N GLY A 9 14.11 -6.78 -12.96
CA GLY A 9 14.10 -5.98 -11.73
C GLY A 9 14.70 -6.72 -10.53
N VAL A 10 14.50 -8.03 -10.42
CA VAL A 10 15.12 -8.85 -9.36
C VAL A 10 16.64 -8.94 -9.57
N ASN A 11 17.11 -9.19 -10.79
CA ASN A 11 18.54 -9.20 -11.09
C ASN A 11 19.21 -7.87 -10.70
N GLN A 12 18.55 -6.73 -11.01
CA GLN A 12 19.03 -5.40 -10.64
C GLN A 12 19.04 -5.22 -9.11
N ALA A 13 17.95 -5.56 -8.43
CA ALA A 13 17.84 -5.41 -6.99
C ALA A 13 18.92 -6.22 -6.23
N ILE A 14 19.19 -7.45 -6.67
CA ILE A 14 20.24 -8.30 -6.08
C ILE A 14 21.64 -7.73 -6.35
N ALA A 15 21.84 -7.05 -7.47
CA ALA A 15 23.10 -6.37 -7.75
C ALA A 15 23.30 -5.13 -6.86
N ASP A 16 22.24 -4.34 -6.66
CA ASP A 16 22.30 -3.07 -5.93
C ASP A 16 22.30 -3.26 -4.41
N PHE A 17 21.56 -4.25 -3.89
CA PHE A 17 21.40 -4.50 -2.45
C PHE A 17 22.05 -5.84 -2.05
N LYS A 18 22.93 -5.82 -1.06
CA LYS A 18 23.71 -7.00 -0.64
C LYS A 18 23.04 -7.77 0.51
N ASP A 19 22.09 -7.16 1.20
CA ASP A 19 21.44 -7.62 2.44
C ASP A 19 20.01 -8.14 2.21
N ILE A 20 19.60 -8.33 0.95
CA ILE A 20 18.27 -8.87 0.62
C ILE A 20 18.35 -10.28 0.04
N GLU A 21 17.36 -11.08 0.35
CA GLU A 21 17.05 -12.36 -0.30
C GLU A 21 15.68 -12.25 -0.98
N ILE A 22 15.51 -12.86 -2.14
CA ILE A 22 14.29 -12.76 -2.93
C ILE A 22 13.73 -14.14 -3.24
N GLN A 23 12.44 -14.33 -3.00
CA GLN A 23 11.68 -15.50 -3.43
C GLN A 23 10.78 -15.12 -4.61
N LEU A 24 10.99 -15.73 -5.76
CA LEU A 24 10.17 -15.54 -6.95
C LEU A 24 9.08 -16.62 -7.01
N TYR A 25 7.83 -16.20 -7.15
CA TYR A 25 6.68 -17.09 -7.25
C TYR A 25 6.12 -17.06 -8.67
N GLY A 26 6.13 -18.20 -9.37
CA GLY A 26 5.60 -18.31 -10.73
C GLY A 26 6.11 -19.54 -11.49
N ASP A 27 5.91 -19.53 -12.80
CA ASP A 27 6.38 -20.57 -13.70
C ASP A 27 7.92 -20.59 -13.74
N GLU A 28 8.49 -21.62 -13.11
CA GLU A 28 9.95 -21.75 -12.94
C GLU A 28 10.69 -21.76 -14.28
N ALA A 29 10.17 -22.45 -15.29
CA ALA A 29 10.82 -22.54 -16.59
C ALA A 29 10.91 -21.14 -17.25
N LYS A 30 9.83 -20.36 -17.17
CA LYS A 30 9.81 -18.99 -17.71
C LYS A 30 10.68 -18.03 -16.89
N ILE A 31 10.70 -18.18 -15.56
CA ILE A 31 11.55 -17.35 -14.69
C ILE A 31 13.03 -17.58 -15.02
N LYS A 32 13.45 -18.84 -15.11
CA LYS A 32 14.84 -19.23 -15.40
C LYS A 32 15.37 -18.70 -16.73
N THR A 33 14.49 -18.41 -17.69
CA THR A 33 14.88 -17.82 -18.98
C THR A 33 15.55 -16.44 -18.84
N TYR A 34 15.18 -15.68 -17.80
CA TYR A 34 15.62 -14.30 -17.59
C TYR A 34 16.45 -14.11 -16.32
N LEU A 35 16.46 -15.11 -15.43
CA LEU A 35 17.10 -15.01 -14.12
C LEU A 35 18.61 -15.28 -14.26
N THR A 36 19.42 -14.32 -13.82
CA THR A 36 20.85 -14.56 -13.56
C THR A 36 20.97 -15.36 -12.26
N ALA A 37 21.63 -16.51 -12.33
CA ALA A 37 21.79 -17.38 -11.17
C ALA A 37 22.43 -16.64 -9.98
N ASN A 38 21.81 -16.71 -8.84
CA ASN A 38 22.29 -16.10 -7.59
C ASN A 38 21.77 -16.89 -6.38
N GLU A 39 22.63 -17.17 -5.41
CA GLU A 39 22.28 -17.94 -4.20
C GLU A 39 21.24 -17.25 -3.31
N ARG A 40 21.12 -15.91 -3.41
CA ARG A 40 20.12 -15.12 -2.67
C ARG A 40 18.75 -15.06 -3.36
N VAL A 41 18.58 -15.77 -4.50
CA VAL A 41 17.29 -15.85 -5.21
C VAL A 41 16.81 -17.29 -5.24
N SER A 42 15.64 -17.53 -4.72
CA SER A 42 14.95 -18.82 -4.79
C SER A 42 13.68 -18.72 -5.63
N ILE A 43 13.27 -19.83 -6.24
CA ILE A 43 12.04 -19.90 -7.03
C ILE A 43 11.06 -20.87 -6.35
N VAL A 44 9.84 -20.43 -6.17
CA VAL A 44 8.71 -21.24 -5.77
C VAL A 44 7.80 -21.42 -6.97
N HIS A 45 7.84 -22.62 -7.56
CA HIS A 45 7.10 -22.90 -8.78
C HIS A 45 5.58 -22.90 -8.54
N THR A 46 4.87 -22.24 -9.45
CA THR A 46 3.42 -22.34 -9.59
C THR A 46 2.96 -21.91 -10.98
N ASP A 47 1.99 -22.65 -11.54
CA ASP A 47 1.34 -22.34 -12.81
C ASP A 47 0.09 -21.47 -12.61
N GLU A 48 -0.41 -21.37 -11.37
CA GLU A 48 -1.64 -20.66 -11.07
C GLU A 48 -1.39 -19.17 -10.91
N LYS A 49 -2.18 -18.35 -11.60
CA LYS A 49 -2.11 -16.89 -11.55
C LYS A 49 -3.49 -16.26 -11.40
N ILE A 50 -3.52 -15.04 -10.88
CA ILE A 50 -4.69 -14.18 -10.87
C ILE A 50 -4.60 -13.27 -12.09
N ASN A 51 -5.63 -13.30 -12.93
CA ASN A 51 -5.72 -12.45 -14.13
C ASN A 51 -6.31 -11.07 -13.78
N SER A 52 -6.17 -10.12 -14.69
CA SER A 52 -6.67 -8.75 -14.48
C SER A 52 -8.20 -8.66 -14.42
N ASP A 53 -8.90 -9.59 -15.05
CA ASP A 53 -10.37 -9.71 -15.11
C ASP A 53 -10.96 -10.57 -13.98
N ASP A 54 -10.12 -11.22 -13.18
CA ASP A 54 -10.59 -11.98 -12.02
C ASP A 54 -11.20 -11.05 -10.95
N GLU A 55 -12.34 -11.45 -10.38
CA GLU A 55 -12.89 -10.79 -9.20
C GLU A 55 -11.95 -10.97 -7.99
N PRO A 56 -11.39 -9.88 -7.42
CA PRO A 56 -10.29 -9.95 -6.46
C PRO A 56 -10.52 -10.87 -5.26
N ALA A 57 -11.59 -10.64 -4.50
CA ALA A 57 -11.87 -11.40 -3.28
C ALA A 57 -12.15 -12.89 -3.57
N LYS A 58 -12.80 -13.17 -4.69
CA LYS A 58 -13.15 -14.53 -5.11
C LYS A 58 -11.92 -15.28 -5.63
N ALA A 59 -11.05 -14.58 -6.38
CA ALA A 59 -9.80 -15.15 -6.88
C ALA A 59 -8.89 -15.57 -5.72
N ILE A 60 -8.69 -14.71 -4.72
CA ILE A 60 -7.88 -15.04 -3.53
C ILE A 60 -8.44 -16.25 -2.75
N ARG A 61 -9.76 -16.39 -2.69
CA ARG A 61 -10.38 -17.52 -2.00
C ARG A 61 -10.28 -18.83 -2.77
N LYS A 62 -10.36 -18.79 -4.10
CA LYS A 62 -10.39 -19.98 -4.96
C LYS A 62 -9.01 -20.42 -5.43
N LYS A 63 -8.16 -19.48 -5.85
CA LYS A 63 -6.85 -19.76 -6.45
C LYS A 63 -5.76 -19.81 -5.38
N LYS A 64 -5.79 -20.85 -4.54
CA LYS A 64 -4.90 -20.95 -3.38
C LYS A 64 -3.42 -21.14 -3.73
N LYS A 65 -3.14 -21.62 -4.92
CA LYS A 65 -1.77 -21.81 -5.43
C LYS A 65 -1.29 -20.64 -6.30
N ALA A 66 -2.13 -19.61 -6.51
CA ALA A 66 -1.71 -18.45 -7.29
C ALA A 66 -0.49 -17.77 -6.67
N SER A 67 0.46 -17.34 -7.50
CA SER A 67 1.73 -16.74 -7.09
C SER A 67 1.56 -15.62 -6.04
N MET A 68 0.57 -14.75 -6.23
CA MET A 68 0.23 -13.68 -5.28
C MET A 68 -0.24 -14.21 -3.92
N VAL A 69 -1.01 -15.30 -3.90
CA VAL A 69 -1.49 -15.93 -2.65
C VAL A 69 -0.35 -16.59 -1.90
N LEU A 70 0.52 -17.30 -2.61
CA LEU A 70 1.70 -17.95 -2.02
C LEU A 70 2.68 -16.91 -1.45
N GLY A 71 2.93 -15.81 -2.17
CA GLY A 71 3.76 -14.71 -1.66
C GLY A 71 3.16 -14.06 -0.40
N ALA A 72 1.86 -13.80 -0.37
CA ALA A 72 1.17 -13.30 0.81
C ALA A 72 1.21 -14.30 1.98
N GLN A 73 1.12 -15.58 1.70
CA GLN A 73 1.23 -16.65 2.70
C GLN A 73 2.64 -16.69 3.33
N ALA A 74 3.69 -16.50 2.54
CA ALA A 74 5.05 -16.44 3.05
C ALA A 74 5.25 -15.27 4.04
N VAL A 75 4.62 -14.12 3.77
CA VAL A 75 4.64 -12.98 4.71
C VAL A 75 3.88 -13.33 6.00
N LYS A 76 2.69 -13.94 5.88
CA LYS A 76 1.91 -14.40 7.05
C LYS A 76 2.70 -15.37 7.93
N GLU A 77 3.42 -16.28 7.30
CA GLU A 77 4.24 -17.30 7.98
C GLU A 77 5.61 -16.77 8.46
N LYS A 78 5.88 -15.48 8.25
CA LYS A 78 7.16 -14.83 8.60
C LYS A 78 8.37 -15.44 7.87
N LYS A 79 8.15 -16.07 6.72
CA LYS A 79 9.18 -16.57 5.81
C LYS A 79 9.70 -15.46 4.88
N ALA A 80 8.93 -14.39 4.74
CA ALA A 80 9.31 -13.17 4.03
C ALA A 80 8.89 -11.94 4.83
N GLY A 81 9.67 -10.87 4.75
CA GLY A 81 9.35 -9.59 5.39
C GLY A 81 8.34 -8.75 4.62
N ALA A 82 8.27 -8.95 3.31
CA ALA A 82 7.36 -8.20 2.42
C ALA A 82 6.98 -9.02 1.19
N VAL A 83 5.86 -8.66 0.55
CA VAL A 83 5.45 -9.16 -0.77
C VAL A 83 5.29 -8.00 -1.73
N ILE A 84 5.85 -8.14 -2.93
CA ILE A 84 5.77 -7.16 -4.01
C ILE A 84 5.06 -7.82 -5.20
N SER A 85 4.12 -7.13 -5.80
CA SER A 85 3.41 -7.62 -6.98
C SER A 85 3.03 -6.46 -7.90
N ALA A 86 3.27 -6.63 -9.20
CA ALA A 86 2.82 -5.73 -10.26
C ALA A 86 1.51 -6.25 -10.93
N GLY A 87 0.83 -7.19 -10.30
CA GLY A 87 -0.42 -7.77 -10.80
C GLY A 87 -1.65 -6.95 -10.43
N ASN A 88 -2.81 -7.63 -10.37
CA ASN A 88 -4.10 -7.00 -10.04
C ASN A 88 -4.07 -6.37 -8.64
N THR A 89 -4.19 -5.03 -8.57
CA THR A 89 -4.12 -4.24 -7.32
C THR A 89 -5.21 -4.64 -6.32
N GLY A 90 -6.45 -4.87 -6.79
CA GLY A 90 -7.55 -5.30 -5.93
C GLY A 90 -7.29 -6.68 -5.34
N ALA A 91 -6.69 -7.59 -6.12
CA ALA A 91 -6.31 -8.91 -5.63
C ALA A 91 -5.16 -8.84 -4.62
N LEU A 92 -4.18 -7.96 -4.81
CA LEU A 92 -3.10 -7.75 -3.84
C LEU A 92 -3.66 -7.22 -2.50
N LEU A 93 -4.56 -6.25 -2.57
CA LEU A 93 -5.27 -5.74 -1.38
C LEU A 93 -6.08 -6.85 -0.69
N ALA A 94 -6.81 -7.65 -1.47
CA ALA A 94 -7.57 -8.79 -0.94
C ALA A 94 -6.65 -9.87 -0.34
N ALA A 95 -5.47 -10.12 -0.92
CA ALA A 95 -4.47 -11.02 -0.35
C ALA A 95 -3.94 -10.49 0.98
N GLY A 96 -3.62 -9.19 1.06
CA GLY A 96 -3.27 -8.54 2.32
C GLY A 96 -4.35 -8.72 3.38
N LEU A 97 -5.61 -8.47 3.01
CA LEU A 97 -6.74 -8.55 3.94
C LEU A 97 -7.07 -9.97 4.40
N PHE A 98 -7.14 -10.95 3.47
CA PHE A 98 -7.66 -12.29 3.75
C PHE A 98 -6.58 -13.33 4.03
N VAL A 99 -5.35 -13.11 3.56
CA VAL A 99 -4.23 -14.05 3.77
C VAL A 99 -3.33 -13.54 4.89
N VAL A 100 -2.77 -12.34 4.77
CA VAL A 100 -1.88 -11.76 5.79
C VAL A 100 -2.67 -11.40 7.05
N GLY A 101 -3.80 -10.74 6.87
CA GLY A 101 -4.67 -10.28 7.96
C GLY A 101 -4.50 -8.80 8.27
N ARG A 102 -5.44 -8.25 9.03
CA ARG A 102 -5.44 -6.85 9.46
C ARG A 102 -4.68 -6.67 10.77
N ILE A 103 -4.09 -5.51 10.95
CA ILE A 103 -3.62 -5.07 12.27
C ILE A 103 -4.84 -4.97 13.19
N LYS A 104 -4.70 -5.46 14.44
CA LYS A 104 -5.77 -5.42 15.43
C LYS A 104 -6.23 -3.97 15.66
N GLY A 105 -7.54 -3.73 15.55
CA GLY A 105 -8.14 -2.40 15.67
C GLY A 105 -8.27 -1.61 14.37
N VAL A 106 -7.63 -2.05 13.28
CA VAL A 106 -7.80 -1.43 11.96
C VAL A 106 -9.03 -2.03 11.27
N GLU A 107 -10.01 -1.17 10.94
CA GLU A 107 -11.28 -1.61 10.34
C GLU A 107 -11.10 -1.97 8.86
N ARG A 108 -10.40 -1.12 8.11
CA ARG A 108 -10.14 -1.33 6.68
C ARG A 108 -8.70 -0.98 6.30
N PRO A 109 -8.06 -1.77 5.43
CA PRO A 109 -6.81 -1.36 4.81
C PRO A 109 -7.05 -0.22 3.83
N GLY A 110 -6.05 0.63 3.64
CA GLY A 110 -6.01 1.68 2.63
C GLY A 110 -4.82 1.49 1.69
N LEU A 111 -4.94 1.99 0.49
CA LEU A 111 -3.85 2.03 -0.48
C LEU A 111 -3.12 3.36 -0.32
N MET A 112 -1.82 3.30 -0.04
CA MET A 112 -0.98 4.48 0.14
C MET A 112 0.06 4.60 -0.97
N SER A 113 0.32 5.82 -1.40
CA SER A 113 1.46 6.13 -2.27
C SER A 113 2.11 7.44 -1.86
N THR A 114 3.41 7.49 -2.01
CA THR A 114 4.18 8.72 -1.88
C THR A 114 4.11 9.49 -3.19
N MET A 115 3.61 10.71 -3.13
CA MET A 115 3.37 11.59 -4.28
C MET A 115 4.42 12.70 -4.31
N PRO A 116 4.88 13.11 -5.49
CA PRO A 116 5.76 14.27 -5.62
C PRO A 116 5.00 15.57 -5.30
N SER A 117 5.71 16.57 -4.82
CA SER A 117 5.22 17.94 -4.71
C SER A 117 6.11 18.91 -5.46
N PHE A 118 5.60 20.11 -5.77
CA PHE A 118 6.40 21.15 -6.43
C PHE A 118 7.49 21.75 -5.52
N THR A 119 7.36 21.58 -4.21
CA THR A 119 8.40 22.00 -3.26
C THR A 119 9.58 21.04 -3.19
N GLY A 120 9.52 19.90 -3.91
CA GLY A 120 10.51 18.84 -3.83
C GLY A 120 10.38 17.98 -2.56
N GLN A 121 9.46 18.30 -1.63
CA GLN A 121 9.18 17.50 -0.45
C GLN A 121 7.99 16.56 -0.73
N PRO A 122 8.20 15.26 -0.93
CA PRO A 122 7.12 14.35 -1.25
C PRO A 122 6.16 14.18 -0.05
N PHE A 123 4.89 13.90 -0.35
CA PHE A 123 3.85 13.64 0.65
C PHE A 123 3.19 12.27 0.43
N ASP A 124 2.65 11.68 1.49
CA ASP A 124 1.95 10.41 1.43
C ASP A 124 0.44 10.64 1.31
N MET A 125 -0.20 9.99 0.35
CA MET A 125 -1.64 10.07 0.13
C MET A 125 -2.29 8.71 0.46
N LEU A 126 -3.34 8.73 1.29
CA LEU A 126 -4.07 7.56 1.78
C LEU A 126 -5.56 7.93 1.94
N ASP A 127 -6.53 7.28 1.42
CA ASP A 127 -6.57 6.08 0.61
C ASP A 127 -6.68 6.42 -0.89
N LEU A 128 -5.94 5.74 -1.73
CA LEU A 128 -5.93 5.96 -3.18
C LEU A 128 -6.91 5.01 -3.91
N GLY A 129 -8.11 4.86 -3.41
CA GLY A 129 -9.19 4.14 -4.08
C GLY A 129 -9.27 2.64 -3.76
N ALA A 130 -8.66 2.18 -2.67
CA ALA A 130 -8.91 0.83 -2.17
C ALA A 130 -10.35 0.65 -1.69
N ASN A 131 -10.96 1.73 -1.19
CA ASN A 131 -12.31 1.76 -0.70
C ASN A 131 -13.13 2.82 -1.44
N ALA A 132 -14.28 2.43 -2.02
CA ALA A 132 -15.16 3.33 -2.72
C ALA A 132 -15.80 4.37 -1.78
N GLU A 133 -16.08 3.96 -0.55
CA GLU A 133 -16.64 4.81 0.50
C GLU A 133 -15.87 4.65 1.79
N ASN A 134 -15.60 5.77 2.45
CA ASN A 134 -14.93 5.82 3.74
C ASN A 134 -15.80 6.49 4.80
N THR A 135 -15.82 5.92 6.00
CA THR A 135 -16.43 6.54 7.18
C THR A 135 -15.45 7.49 7.87
N ALA A 136 -15.91 8.33 8.79
CA ALA A 136 -15.04 9.16 9.62
C ALA A 136 -14.02 8.33 10.42
N SER A 137 -14.43 7.15 10.91
CA SER A 137 -13.55 6.21 11.60
C SER A 137 -12.42 5.71 10.71
N HIS A 138 -12.73 5.36 9.45
CA HIS A 138 -11.70 4.92 8.50
C HIS A 138 -10.66 6.02 8.23
N LEU A 139 -11.11 7.26 7.97
CA LEU A 139 -10.19 8.38 7.71
C LEU A 139 -9.34 8.71 8.94
N HIS A 140 -9.91 8.61 10.13
CA HIS A 140 -9.15 8.74 11.37
C HIS A 140 -8.05 7.69 11.48
N GLN A 141 -8.38 6.42 11.22
CA GLN A 141 -7.40 5.34 11.24
C GLN A 141 -6.32 5.53 10.18
N TYR A 142 -6.67 5.98 8.96
CA TYR A 142 -5.69 6.27 7.91
C TYR A 142 -4.74 7.40 8.30
N ALA A 143 -5.23 8.41 8.98
CA ALA A 143 -4.38 9.50 9.47
C ALA A 143 -3.36 9.01 10.51
N ILE A 144 -3.77 8.12 11.42
CA ILE A 144 -2.87 7.50 12.39
C ILE A 144 -1.84 6.61 11.67
N LEU A 145 -2.29 5.75 10.76
CA LEU A 145 -1.42 4.85 10.00
C LEU A 145 -0.42 5.62 9.13
N GLY A 146 -0.88 6.65 8.41
CA GLY A 146 -0.03 7.52 7.60
C GLY A 146 1.00 8.28 8.43
N SER A 147 0.60 8.80 9.59
CA SER A 147 1.54 9.47 10.51
C SER A 147 2.60 8.51 11.04
N PHE A 148 2.20 7.30 11.39
CA PHE A 148 3.11 6.27 11.86
C PHE A 148 4.11 5.86 10.77
N TYR A 149 3.65 5.70 9.54
CA TYR A 149 4.50 5.41 8.39
C TYR A 149 5.48 6.55 8.11
N ALA A 150 5.00 7.79 8.04
CA ALA A 150 5.84 8.97 7.81
C ALA A 150 6.95 9.10 8.87
N LYS A 151 6.61 8.83 10.12
CA LYS A 151 7.58 8.87 11.24
C LYS A 151 8.60 7.73 11.17
N ASN A 152 8.15 6.50 10.99
CA ASN A 152 9.03 5.34 11.19
C ASN A 152 9.72 4.87 9.90
N VAL A 153 9.13 5.13 8.73
CA VAL A 153 9.69 4.72 7.44
C VAL A 153 10.39 5.88 6.75
N ARG A 154 9.78 7.09 6.79
CA ARG A 154 10.36 8.27 6.13
C ARG A 154 11.18 9.17 7.06
N GLY A 155 11.25 8.88 8.35
CA GLY A 155 12.04 9.65 9.32
C GLY A 155 11.50 11.06 9.63
N ILE A 156 10.22 11.35 9.32
CA ILE A 156 9.60 12.65 9.58
C ILE A 156 9.16 12.69 11.05
N ALA A 157 9.90 13.40 11.88
CA ALA A 157 9.69 13.40 13.34
C ALA A 157 8.26 13.86 13.74
N ASN A 158 7.75 14.90 13.09
CA ASN A 158 6.44 15.50 13.35
C ASN A 158 5.62 15.60 12.04
N PRO A 159 5.03 14.49 11.56
CA PRO A 159 4.27 14.51 10.33
C PRO A 159 3.00 15.36 10.48
N ARG A 160 2.76 16.23 9.50
CA ARG A 160 1.50 16.97 9.39
C ARG A 160 0.50 16.11 8.63
N VAL A 161 -0.75 16.13 9.07
CA VAL A 161 -1.85 15.41 8.42
C VAL A 161 -2.89 16.39 7.93
N GLY A 162 -3.29 16.25 6.67
CA GLY A 162 -4.35 17.01 6.04
C GLY A 162 -5.49 16.11 5.56
N LEU A 163 -6.71 16.61 5.58
CA LEU A 163 -7.86 15.96 4.99
C LEU A 163 -8.18 16.61 3.64
N LEU A 164 -8.09 15.83 2.57
CA LEU A 164 -8.51 16.28 1.26
C LEU A 164 -10.05 16.34 1.20
N ASN A 165 -10.57 17.52 0.88
CA ASN A 165 -11.99 17.75 0.73
C ASN A 165 -12.29 18.40 -0.64
N ASN A 166 -13.43 18.06 -1.24
CA ASN A 166 -13.89 18.62 -2.51
C ASN A 166 -14.81 19.86 -2.35
N GLY A 167 -15.11 20.29 -1.12
CA GLY A 167 -15.93 21.44 -0.82
C GLY A 167 -15.10 22.68 -0.48
N THR A 168 -15.62 23.87 -0.86
CA THR A 168 -15.01 25.16 -0.54
C THR A 168 -15.62 25.82 0.72
N GLU A 169 -16.71 25.30 1.24
CA GLU A 169 -17.46 25.86 2.36
C GLU A 169 -17.37 24.96 3.58
N GLU A 170 -17.24 25.55 4.76
CA GLU A 170 -17.25 24.82 6.04
C GLU A 170 -18.51 23.98 6.26
N THR A 171 -19.58 24.21 5.51
CA THR A 171 -20.87 23.55 5.64
C THR A 171 -21.15 22.40 4.67
N ARG A 172 -20.46 22.29 3.55
CA ARG A 172 -20.61 21.19 2.59
C ARG A 172 -19.57 20.10 2.83
N GLY A 173 -20.01 18.91 3.15
CA GLY A 173 -19.16 17.77 3.53
C GLY A 173 -18.95 17.60 5.04
N ILE A 174 -19.53 18.44 5.83
CA ILE A 174 -19.08 18.82 7.20
C ILE A 174 -19.58 17.95 8.34
N VAL A 175 -20.68 17.26 8.24
CA VAL A 175 -21.08 16.36 9.34
C VAL A 175 -20.00 15.29 9.54
N PHE A 176 -19.41 14.88 8.46
CA PHE A 176 -18.35 13.89 8.42
C PHE A 176 -17.02 14.46 8.96
N VAL A 177 -16.62 15.63 8.48
CA VAL A 177 -15.40 16.33 8.89
C VAL A 177 -15.45 16.79 10.35
N ARG A 178 -16.59 17.28 10.82
CA ARG A 178 -16.78 17.68 12.22
C ARG A 178 -16.66 16.49 13.18
N ARG A 179 -17.21 15.34 12.83
CA ARG A 179 -17.03 14.09 13.61
C ARG A 179 -15.56 13.66 13.65
N LEU A 180 -14.87 13.83 12.54
CA LEU A 180 -13.46 13.54 12.42
C LEU A 180 -12.62 14.48 13.30
N LEU A 181 -12.83 15.79 13.21
CA LEU A 181 -12.16 16.79 14.04
C LEU A 181 -12.38 16.53 15.54
N ASN A 182 -13.59 16.21 15.96
CA ASN A 182 -13.89 15.91 17.36
C ASN A 182 -13.21 14.62 17.85
N SER A 183 -13.04 13.62 17.00
CA SER A 183 -12.28 12.41 17.33
C SER A 183 -10.78 12.67 17.38
N TYR A 184 -10.26 13.54 16.53
CA TYR A 184 -8.87 13.98 16.51
C TYR A 184 -8.45 14.79 17.73
N LEU A 185 -9.26 15.74 18.15
CA LEU A 185 -9.01 16.56 19.34
C LEU A 185 -8.92 15.74 20.62
N ARG A 186 -9.48 14.52 20.63
CA ARG A 186 -9.40 13.58 21.75
C ARG A 186 -8.16 12.68 21.73
N SER A 187 -7.47 12.55 20.62
CA SER A 187 -6.43 11.51 20.45
C SER A 187 -5.00 11.96 20.74
N GLN A 188 -4.73 13.24 20.96
CA GLN A 188 -3.37 13.82 21.21
C GLN A 188 -2.22 13.36 20.29
N VAL A 189 -2.51 12.58 19.24
CA VAL A 189 -1.53 11.90 18.41
C VAL A 189 -1.10 12.74 17.20
N LEU A 190 -1.83 13.81 16.89
CA LEU A 190 -1.63 14.58 15.67
C LEU A 190 -1.46 16.07 15.96
N THR A 191 -0.34 16.60 15.50
CA THR A 191 0.04 17.99 15.76
C THR A 191 -0.79 19.02 14.98
N LEU A 192 -1.40 18.64 13.85
CA LEU A 192 -2.25 19.54 13.07
C LEU A 192 -3.06 18.79 12.00
N LEU A 193 -4.38 18.94 12.02
CA LEU A 193 -5.25 18.59 10.90
C LEU A 193 -5.53 19.86 10.09
N VAL A 194 -5.00 19.96 8.89
CA VAL A 194 -5.30 21.06 7.96
C VAL A 194 -6.40 20.60 7.02
N MET A 195 -7.55 21.28 7.01
CA MET A 195 -8.52 21.16 5.94
C MET A 195 -7.99 21.86 4.72
N LEU A 196 -7.50 21.10 3.75
CA LEU A 196 -6.99 21.66 2.51
C LEU A 196 -8.13 21.77 1.50
N ARG A 197 -8.38 22.99 1.03
CA ARG A 197 -9.31 23.24 -0.08
C ARG A 197 -8.68 22.69 -1.37
N ARG A 198 -9.50 22.14 -2.27
CA ARG A 198 -9.06 21.50 -3.52
C ARG A 198 -8.07 22.36 -4.35
N VAL A 199 -8.22 23.69 -4.34
CA VAL A 199 -7.34 24.65 -5.02
C VAL A 199 -6.06 24.93 -4.21
N LYS A 200 -6.14 24.97 -2.89
CA LYS A 200 -4.98 25.22 -2.02
C LYS A 200 -4.10 23.99 -1.81
N LEU A 201 -4.65 22.77 -1.91
CA LEU A 201 -3.82 21.56 -1.86
C LEU A 201 -2.77 21.58 -2.96
N CYS A 202 -3.17 21.95 -4.17
CA CYS A 202 -2.21 22.15 -5.26
C CYS A 202 -1.23 23.29 -5.00
N GLN A 203 -1.62 24.37 -4.33
CA GLN A 203 -0.76 25.51 -4.05
C GLN A 203 0.06 25.40 -2.77
N GLU A 204 -0.47 24.83 -1.69
CA GLU A 204 0.22 24.74 -0.38
C GLU A 204 1.04 23.45 -0.19
N LEU A 205 0.69 22.35 -0.89
CA LEU A 205 1.57 21.18 -1.06
C LEU A 205 2.58 21.42 -2.19
N LEU A 206 2.34 22.44 -3.00
CA LEU A 206 3.15 22.86 -4.14
C LEU A 206 4.04 24.07 -3.81
N MET A 207 3.89 24.72 -2.68
CA MET A 207 4.79 25.69 -2.06
C MET A 207 5.40 25.08 -0.81
#